data_a1c03526b9a4b4492f5d0d90fff0d928
#
_entry.id   a1c03526b9a4b4492f5d0d90fff0d928
#
_cell.length_a   1.000
_cell.length_b   1.000
_cell.length_c   1.000
_cell.angle_alpha   90.00
_cell.angle_beta   90.00
_cell.angle_gamma   90.00
#
_symmetry.space_group_name_H-M   'P 1'
#
loop_
_entity.id
_entity.type
_entity.pdbx_description
1 polymer ?
#
loop_
_entity_poly.entity_id
_entity_poly.type
_entity_poly.pdbx_seq_one_letter_code
_entity_poly.pdbx_strand_id
1 'polypeptide(L)'
;MIEIKEYDAVIFDMDGVLIDSEPLWKIAMEEVFHALGSTLKKEDFQKTVGLRIDEVVHFWNHHENWGISNESEIEEAIIVKMIELISKNAQPLSGVIETLTFLKNKGLKIGLATSSSSRLIKVVLAELNIARFFDFVHSAENEAYGKPHPAVYVKVAEVLNVSPTKCLVIEDSFNGVIAGIAAKMKVVCIPEKTHFPNQRLAVADFHFETMNDFLLEIQD
;
A
#
# COMPACT_ATOMS: atom_id res chain seq x y z
N MET A 1 -20.31 11.94 3.22
CA MET A 1 -20.77 10.94 4.21
C MET A 1 -20.67 9.56 3.58
N ILE A 2 -20.02 8.62 4.26
CA ILE A 2 -19.85 7.24 3.81
C ILE A 2 -20.88 6.37 4.54
N GLU A 3 -21.85 5.82 3.81
CA GLU A 3 -22.77 4.83 4.39
C GLU A 3 -22.13 3.43 4.29
N ILE A 4 -21.39 3.04 5.32
CA ILE A 4 -20.61 1.79 5.32
C ILE A 4 -21.47 0.54 5.02
N LYS A 5 -22.77 0.57 5.34
CA LYS A 5 -23.72 -0.50 5.01
C LYS A 5 -23.97 -0.71 3.51
N GLU A 6 -23.57 0.22 2.66
CA GLU A 6 -23.68 0.08 1.20
C GLU A 6 -22.58 -0.82 0.61
N TYR A 7 -21.54 -1.13 1.39
CA TYR A 7 -20.41 -1.96 0.98
C TYR A 7 -20.49 -3.34 1.62
N ASP A 8 -19.95 -4.32 0.90
CA ASP A 8 -19.84 -5.71 1.34
C ASP A 8 -18.40 -6.07 1.70
N ALA A 9 -17.42 -5.28 1.21
CA ALA A 9 -16.02 -5.45 1.52
C ALA A 9 -15.27 -4.11 1.63
N VAL A 10 -14.22 -4.10 2.47
CA VAL A 10 -13.22 -3.04 2.50
C VAL A 10 -11.85 -3.64 2.16
N ILE A 11 -11.16 -3.04 1.20
CA ILE A 11 -9.85 -3.52 0.73
C ILE A 11 -8.81 -2.46 1.08
N PHE A 12 -7.86 -2.84 1.91
CA PHE A 12 -6.79 -1.96 2.38
C PHE A 12 -5.56 -2.10 1.48
N ASP A 13 -4.89 -1.01 1.19
CA ASP A 13 -3.46 -1.07 0.92
C ASP A 13 -2.70 -1.31 2.23
N MET A 14 -1.40 -1.54 2.13
CA MET A 14 -0.55 -1.87 3.28
C MET A 14 0.34 -0.69 3.69
N ASP A 15 1.20 -0.28 2.79
CA ASP A 15 2.22 0.74 3.03
C ASP A 15 1.56 2.12 3.10
N GLY A 16 1.85 2.92 4.12
CA GLY A 16 1.19 4.21 4.34
C GLY A 16 -0.27 4.15 4.82
N VAL A 17 -0.88 2.94 4.83
CA VAL A 17 -2.27 2.73 5.29
C VAL A 17 -2.34 1.94 6.59
N LEU A 18 -1.68 0.78 6.66
CA LEU A 18 -1.64 -0.07 7.87
C LEU A 18 -0.40 0.18 8.71
N ILE A 19 0.71 0.51 8.07
CA ILE A 19 2.02 0.73 8.67
C ILE A 19 2.66 1.98 8.07
N ASP A 20 3.35 2.77 8.89
CA ASP A 20 4.21 3.87 8.43
C ASP A 20 5.54 3.29 7.93
N SER A 21 5.53 2.77 6.71
CA SER A 21 6.70 2.12 6.09
C SER A 21 7.50 3.02 5.15
N GLU A 22 6.97 4.16 4.74
CA GLU A 22 7.65 5.07 3.80
C GLU A 22 9.04 5.52 4.27
N PRO A 23 9.25 5.89 5.57
CA PRO A 23 10.60 6.19 6.06
C PRO A 23 11.54 4.98 5.96
N LEU A 24 11.04 3.75 6.13
CA LEU A 24 11.81 2.52 6.05
C LEU A 24 12.21 2.22 4.62
N TRP A 25 11.29 2.40 3.66
CA TRP A 25 11.57 2.29 2.23
C TRP A 25 12.68 3.25 1.80
N LYS A 26 12.62 4.52 2.24
CA LYS A 26 13.66 5.52 1.95
C LYS A 26 15.02 5.13 2.49
N ILE A 27 15.08 4.55 3.70
CA ILE A 27 16.32 4.06 4.29
C ILE A 27 16.85 2.86 3.49
N ALA A 28 16.01 1.88 3.19
CA ALA A 28 16.42 0.68 2.48
C ALA A 28 16.94 1.00 1.07
N MET A 29 16.22 1.82 0.32
CA MET A 29 16.62 2.24 -1.04
C MET A 29 17.90 3.07 -1.01
N GLU A 30 18.01 4.04 -0.11
CA GLU A 30 19.21 4.87 0.02
C GLU A 30 20.44 4.00 0.29
N GLU A 31 20.36 3.08 1.25
CA GLU A 31 21.49 2.20 1.63
C GLU A 31 21.89 1.30 0.46
N VAL A 32 20.94 0.65 -0.20
CA VAL A 32 21.22 -0.28 -1.32
C VAL A 32 21.72 0.48 -2.55
N PHE A 33 21.12 1.60 -2.90
CA PHE A 33 21.52 2.38 -4.08
C PHE A 33 22.85 3.09 -3.88
N HIS A 34 23.18 3.56 -2.67
CA HIS A 34 24.50 4.12 -2.38
C HIS A 34 25.61 3.07 -2.52
N ALA A 35 25.33 1.79 -2.21
CA ALA A 35 26.30 0.71 -2.44
C ALA A 35 26.59 0.49 -3.94
N LEU A 36 25.70 0.95 -4.83
CA LEU A 36 25.90 0.96 -6.28
C LEU A 36 26.61 2.24 -6.77
N GLY A 37 26.95 3.16 -5.88
CA GLY A 37 27.57 4.45 -6.21
C GLY A 37 26.55 5.55 -6.55
N SER A 38 25.25 5.34 -6.28
CA SER A 38 24.23 6.37 -6.47
C SER A 38 24.40 7.53 -5.50
N THR A 39 23.99 8.72 -5.93
CA THR A 39 23.92 9.94 -5.11
C THR A 39 22.47 10.37 -4.84
N LEU A 40 21.50 9.51 -5.13
CA LEU A 40 20.08 9.75 -4.87
C LEU A 40 19.83 10.01 -3.39
N LYS A 41 18.91 10.93 -3.14
CA LYS A 41 18.45 11.29 -1.79
C LYS A 41 17.04 10.82 -1.56
N LYS A 42 16.63 10.79 -0.30
CA LYS A 42 15.28 10.37 0.13
C LYS A 42 14.16 11.10 -0.59
N GLU A 43 14.36 12.37 -0.93
CA GLU A 43 13.38 13.20 -1.64
C GLU A 43 13.14 12.71 -3.08
N ASP A 44 14.15 12.10 -3.72
CA ASP A 44 14.05 11.60 -5.08
C ASP A 44 13.09 10.42 -5.17
N PHE A 45 13.02 9.59 -4.12
CA PHE A 45 12.23 8.35 -4.10
C PHE A 45 10.72 8.59 -4.18
N GLN A 46 10.26 9.82 -3.96
CA GLN A 46 8.84 10.18 -4.17
C GLN A 46 8.34 9.91 -5.59
N LYS A 47 9.25 9.86 -6.57
CA LYS A 47 8.89 9.57 -7.97
C LYS A 47 8.36 8.14 -8.17
N THR A 48 8.66 7.24 -7.26
CA THR A 48 8.37 5.81 -7.38
C THR A 48 7.45 5.27 -6.28
N VAL A 49 6.86 6.15 -5.47
CA VAL A 49 5.91 5.76 -4.42
C VAL A 49 4.71 5.02 -5.01
N GLY A 50 4.34 3.90 -4.37
CA GLY A 50 3.20 3.07 -4.77
C GLY A 50 3.49 2.08 -5.91
N LEU A 51 4.69 2.09 -6.51
CA LEU A 51 5.12 1.10 -7.50
C LEU A 51 5.58 -0.19 -6.83
N ARG A 52 5.61 -1.28 -7.61
CA ARG A 52 6.27 -2.53 -7.19
C ARG A 52 7.79 -2.34 -7.18
N ILE A 53 8.47 -3.15 -6.36
CA ILE A 53 9.92 -3.01 -6.20
C ILE A 53 10.70 -3.27 -7.50
N ASP A 54 10.26 -4.20 -8.35
CA ASP A 54 10.83 -4.44 -9.67
C ASP A 54 10.70 -3.20 -10.57
N GLU A 55 9.55 -2.54 -10.58
CA GLU A 55 9.33 -1.29 -11.32
C GLU A 55 10.18 -0.13 -10.76
N VAL A 56 10.35 -0.07 -9.44
CA VAL A 56 11.21 0.92 -8.77
C VAL A 56 12.67 0.74 -9.16
N VAL A 57 13.20 -0.49 -9.07
CA VAL A 57 14.60 -0.79 -9.40
C VAL A 57 14.84 -0.55 -10.89
N HIS A 58 13.93 -0.99 -11.76
CA HIS A 58 14.01 -0.75 -13.19
C HIS A 58 14.05 0.75 -13.53
N PHE A 59 13.15 1.53 -12.91
CA PHE A 59 13.11 2.98 -13.11
C PHE A 59 14.44 3.64 -12.75
N TRP A 60 14.99 3.32 -11.58
CA TRP A 60 16.22 3.95 -11.09
C TRP A 60 17.47 3.46 -11.83
N ASN A 61 17.55 2.17 -12.18
CA ASN A 61 18.62 1.64 -13.02
C ASN A 61 18.73 2.39 -14.35
N HIS A 62 17.56 2.67 -14.97
CA HIS A 62 17.49 3.43 -16.22
C HIS A 62 17.78 4.92 -16.04
N HIS A 63 17.24 5.53 -14.98
CA HIS A 63 17.39 6.96 -14.70
C HIS A 63 18.85 7.35 -14.37
N GLU A 64 19.53 6.53 -13.58
CA GLU A 64 20.90 6.73 -13.15
C GLU A 64 21.92 6.12 -14.11
N ASN A 65 21.50 5.36 -15.12
CA ASN A 65 22.34 4.64 -16.07
C ASN A 65 23.35 3.69 -15.38
N TRP A 66 22.91 2.95 -14.36
CA TRP A 66 23.80 1.99 -13.66
C TRP A 66 24.24 0.84 -14.56
N GLY A 67 23.47 0.50 -15.60
CA GLY A 67 23.79 -0.57 -16.55
C GLY A 67 23.73 -1.97 -15.92
N ILE A 68 22.93 -2.14 -14.88
CA ILE A 68 22.79 -3.41 -14.17
C ILE A 68 21.87 -4.31 -14.97
N SER A 69 22.36 -5.50 -15.31
CA SER A 69 21.60 -6.51 -16.06
C SER A 69 20.75 -7.43 -15.18
N ASN A 70 21.16 -7.62 -13.91
CA ASN A 70 20.44 -8.46 -12.95
C ASN A 70 19.80 -7.58 -11.87
N GLU A 71 18.67 -6.97 -12.19
CA GLU A 71 17.94 -6.08 -11.28
C GLU A 71 17.38 -6.83 -10.05
N SER A 72 17.12 -8.14 -10.17
CA SER A 72 16.57 -8.94 -9.08
C SER A 72 17.47 -9.06 -7.85
N GLU A 73 18.80 -8.90 -8.00
CA GLU A 73 19.72 -8.86 -6.86
C GLU A 73 19.53 -7.60 -6.02
N ILE A 74 19.21 -6.47 -6.67
CA ILE A 74 18.94 -5.20 -6.00
C ILE A 74 17.59 -5.25 -5.31
N GLU A 75 16.57 -5.77 -6.00
CA GLU A 75 15.23 -5.98 -5.44
C GLU A 75 15.32 -6.82 -4.16
N GLU A 76 16.04 -7.95 -4.22
CA GLU A 76 16.22 -8.84 -3.07
C GLU A 76 16.95 -8.13 -1.92
N ALA A 77 18.00 -7.36 -2.21
CA ALA A 77 18.71 -6.60 -1.19
C ALA A 77 17.80 -5.58 -0.47
N ILE A 78 16.96 -4.88 -1.23
CA ILE A 78 16.00 -3.93 -0.66
C ILE A 78 14.95 -4.66 0.17
N ILE A 79 14.38 -5.78 -0.32
CA ILE A 79 13.39 -6.57 0.42
C ILE A 79 13.98 -7.11 1.73
N VAL A 80 15.19 -7.64 1.72
CA VAL A 80 15.88 -8.13 2.92
C VAL A 80 16.06 -6.98 3.93
N LYS A 81 16.49 -5.81 3.47
CA LYS A 81 16.64 -4.64 4.33
C LYS A 81 15.31 -4.17 4.90
N MET A 82 14.26 -4.16 4.10
CA MET A 82 12.90 -3.83 4.57
C MET A 82 12.42 -4.79 5.66
N ILE A 83 12.62 -6.10 5.48
CA ILE A 83 12.29 -7.11 6.49
C ILE A 83 13.01 -6.80 7.82
N GLU A 84 14.32 -6.50 7.76
CA GLU A 84 15.09 -6.14 8.94
C GLU A 84 14.53 -4.91 9.66
N LEU A 85 14.21 -3.85 8.90
CA LEU A 85 13.71 -2.59 9.44
C LEU A 85 12.31 -2.73 10.03
N ILE A 86 11.41 -3.44 9.35
CA ILE A 86 10.05 -3.72 9.81
C ILE A 86 10.07 -4.52 11.11
N SER A 87 10.84 -5.61 11.17
CA SER A 87 10.92 -6.46 12.38
C SER A 87 11.44 -5.74 13.62
N LYS A 88 12.12 -4.60 13.44
CA LYS A 88 12.61 -3.79 14.56
C LYS A 88 11.69 -2.65 14.98
N ASN A 89 10.92 -2.10 14.05
CA ASN A 89 10.27 -0.81 14.21
C ASN A 89 8.79 -0.78 13.86
N ALA A 90 8.19 -1.91 13.43
CA ALA A 90 6.81 -1.91 12.97
C ALA A 90 5.84 -1.51 14.09
N GLN A 91 5.00 -0.53 13.76
CA GLN A 91 3.85 -0.14 14.56
C GLN A 91 2.67 0.11 13.62
N PRO A 92 1.44 -0.28 14.01
CA PRO A 92 0.29 0.06 13.21
C PRO A 92 0.07 1.58 13.24
N LEU A 93 -0.37 2.14 12.12
CA LEU A 93 -0.85 3.52 12.12
C LEU A 93 -2.06 3.67 13.06
N SER A 94 -2.17 4.86 13.65
CA SER A 94 -3.24 5.15 14.62
C SER A 94 -4.62 4.96 14.00
N GLY A 95 -5.51 4.25 14.68
CA GLY A 95 -6.87 3.95 14.23
C GLY A 95 -7.00 2.68 13.40
N VAL A 96 -5.91 2.02 12.99
CA VAL A 96 -5.94 0.82 12.15
C VAL A 96 -6.62 -0.35 12.87
N ILE A 97 -6.20 -0.65 14.10
CA ILE A 97 -6.74 -1.80 14.86
C ILE A 97 -8.23 -1.60 15.15
N GLU A 98 -8.59 -0.38 15.54
CA GLU A 98 -9.95 0.01 15.85
C GLU A 98 -10.84 -0.09 14.60
N THR A 99 -10.36 0.40 13.45
CA THR A 99 -11.08 0.33 12.17
C THR A 99 -11.29 -1.11 11.72
N LEU A 100 -10.23 -1.94 11.73
CA LEU A 100 -10.34 -3.35 11.38
C LEU A 100 -11.32 -4.09 12.30
N THR A 101 -11.27 -3.81 13.60
CA THR A 101 -12.19 -4.38 14.58
C THR A 101 -13.64 -3.96 14.31
N PHE A 102 -13.87 -2.67 14.06
CA PHE A 102 -15.19 -2.15 13.75
C PHE A 102 -15.78 -2.80 12.49
N LEU A 103 -15.02 -2.85 11.40
CA LEU A 103 -15.48 -3.43 10.12
C LEU A 103 -15.80 -4.92 10.26
N LYS A 104 -14.97 -5.69 11.00
CA LYS A 104 -15.29 -7.10 11.30
C LYS A 104 -16.58 -7.25 12.11
N ASN A 105 -16.79 -6.42 13.12
CA ASN A 105 -18.00 -6.44 13.93
C ASN A 105 -19.27 -6.07 13.12
N LYS A 106 -19.11 -5.29 12.04
CA LYS A 106 -20.18 -4.99 11.08
C LYS A 106 -20.41 -6.12 10.07
N GLY A 107 -19.59 -7.17 10.08
CA GLY A 107 -19.72 -8.32 9.18
C GLY A 107 -19.16 -8.09 7.77
N LEU A 108 -18.40 -7.02 7.53
CA LEU A 108 -17.77 -6.79 6.23
C LEU A 108 -16.60 -7.75 6.00
N LYS A 109 -16.40 -8.13 4.74
CA LYS A 109 -15.19 -8.81 4.31
C LYS A 109 -14.03 -7.82 4.26
N ILE A 110 -12.85 -8.25 4.69
CA ILE A 110 -11.66 -7.39 4.67
C ILE A 110 -10.59 -8.02 3.79
N GLY A 111 -10.16 -7.28 2.78
CA GLY A 111 -9.06 -7.65 1.89
C GLY A 111 -7.82 -6.80 2.09
N LEU A 112 -6.67 -7.33 1.72
CA LEU A 112 -5.42 -6.59 1.56
C LEU A 112 -4.98 -6.68 0.09
N ALA A 113 -4.62 -5.53 -0.51
CA ALA A 113 -4.13 -5.42 -1.88
C ALA A 113 -2.97 -4.43 -1.96
N THR A 114 -1.74 -4.91 -2.09
CA THR A 114 -0.54 -4.07 -2.01
C THR A 114 0.44 -4.31 -3.16
N SER A 115 1.27 -3.31 -3.47
CA SER A 115 2.42 -3.44 -4.37
C SER A 115 3.60 -4.18 -3.72
N SER A 116 3.63 -4.29 -2.41
CA SER A 116 4.68 -4.99 -1.66
C SER A 116 4.65 -6.50 -1.87
N SER A 117 5.83 -7.13 -1.80
CA SER A 117 5.97 -8.58 -1.98
C SER A 117 5.25 -9.39 -0.90
N SER A 118 4.87 -10.63 -1.23
CA SER A 118 4.24 -11.57 -0.30
C SER A 118 5.10 -11.85 0.95
N ARG A 119 6.42 -11.69 0.84
CA ARG A 119 7.35 -11.81 1.98
C ARG A 119 7.16 -10.64 2.95
N LEU A 120 7.09 -9.42 2.45
CA LEU A 120 6.85 -8.23 3.28
C LEU A 120 5.47 -8.26 3.92
N ILE A 121 4.44 -8.65 3.17
CA ILE A 121 3.08 -8.82 3.71
C ILE A 121 3.11 -9.74 4.95
N LYS A 122 3.75 -10.91 4.84
CA LYS A 122 3.83 -11.87 5.95
C LYS A 122 4.47 -11.25 7.18
N VAL A 123 5.57 -10.52 7.01
CA VAL A 123 6.28 -9.86 8.10
C VAL A 123 5.41 -8.77 8.74
N VAL A 124 4.85 -7.87 7.92
CA VAL A 124 4.00 -6.78 8.42
C VAL A 124 2.80 -7.31 9.19
N LEU A 125 2.06 -8.26 8.62
CA LEU A 125 0.87 -8.81 9.28
C LEU A 125 1.19 -9.54 10.59
N ALA A 126 2.36 -10.18 10.68
CA ALA A 126 2.82 -10.84 11.88
C ALA A 126 3.25 -9.83 12.96
N GLU A 127 4.12 -8.87 12.61
CA GLU A 127 4.63 -7.87 13.55
C GLU A 127 3.50 -6.97 14.10
N LEU A 128 2.53 -6.58 13.26
CA LEU A 128 1.36 -5.82 13.69
C LEU A 128 0.28 -6.68 14.37
N ASN A 129 0.38 -8.00 14.33
CA ASN A 129 -0.61 -8.95 14.85
C ASN A 129 -2.03 -8.73 14.29
N ILE A 130 -2.14 -8.43 12.99
CA ILE A 130 -3.41 -8.10 12.33
C ILE A 130 -3.87 -9.14 11.29
N ALA A 131 -3.10 -10.19 11.04
CA ALA A 131 -3.44 -11.21 10.04
C ALA A 131 -4.86 -11.77 10.18
N ARG A 132 -5.35 -11.90 11.43
CA ARG A 132 -6.69 -12.43 11.75
C ARG A 132 -7.87 -11.62 11.21
N PHE A 133 -7.63 -10.37 10.83
CA PHE A 133 -8.69 -9.50 10.31
C PHE A 133 -8.97 -9.72 8.82
N PHE A 134 -7.99 -10.20 8.06
CA PHE A 134 -8.09 -10.30 6.62
C PHE A 134 -8.67 -11.63 6.16
N ASP A 135 -9.71 -11.55 5.33
CA ASP A 135 -10.32 -12.72 4.69
C ASP A 135 -9.52 -13.16 3.45
N PHE A 136 -8.84 -12.21 2.80
CA PHE A 136 -7.90 -12.48 1.71
C PHE A 136 -6.82 -11.41 1.61
N VAL A 137 -5.63 -11.85 1.21
CA VAL A 137 -4.41 -11.02 1.08
C VAL A 137 -3.78 -11.27 -0.27
N HIS A 138 -3.46 -10.21 -1.00
CA HIS A 138 -2.90 -10.31 -2.34
C HIS A 138 -1.81 -9.28 -2.59
N SER A 139 -0.73 -9.73 -3.26
CA SER A 139 0.37 -8.90 -3.72
C SER A 139 0.28 -8.68 -5.22
N ALA A 140 0.54 -7.45 -5.67
CA ALA A 140 0.66 -7.14 -7.09
C ALA A 140 1.89 -7.81 -7.74
N GLU A 141 2.83 -8.40 -6.99
CA GLU A 141 3.92 -9.22 -7.55
C GLU A 141 3.40 -10.42 -8.35
N ASN A 142 2.17 -10.87 -8.05
CA ASN A 142 1.52 -11.99 -8.75
C ASN A 142 0.68 -11.55 -9.96
N GLU A 143 0.69 -10.24 -10.27
CA GLU A 143 -0.05 -9.67 -11.40
C GLU A 143 0.90 -9.29 -12.53
N ALA A 144 0.39 -9.28 -13.76
CA ALA A 144 1.17 -8.86 -14.92
C ALA A 144 1.63 -7.40 -14.84
N TYR A 145 0.82 -6.54 -14.18
CA TYR A 145 1.08 -5.11 -14.03
C TYR A 145 0.80 -4.65 -12.60
N GLY A 146 1.69 -3.81 -12.06
CA GLY A 146 1.50 -3.13 -10.77
C GLY A 146 0.49 -1.97 -10.83
N LYS A 147 0.21 -1.34 -9.69
CA LYS A 147 -0.59 -0.11 -9.62
C LYS A 147 0.08 0.99 -10.48
N PRO A 148 -0.64 1.72 -11.33
CA PRO A 148 -2.09 1.99 -11.29
C PRO A 148 -2.98 0.98 -12.04
N HIS A 149 -2.46 -0.15 -12.50
CA HIS A 149 -3.32 -1.19 -13.08
C HIS A 149 -4.24 -1.78 -11.99
N PRO A 150 -5.54 -2.01 -12.26
CA PRO A 150 -6.52 -2.39 -11.25
C PRO A 150 -6.45 -3.85 -10.80
N ALA A 151 -5.60 -4.68 -11.42
CA ALA A 151 -5.60 -6.15 -11.27
C ALA A 151 -5.58 -6.61 -9.81
N VAL A 152 -4.72 -6.02 -8.98
CA VAL A 152 -4.58 -6.39 -7.57
C VAL A 152 -5.90 -6.23 -6.79
N TYR A 153 -6.65 -5.16 -7.04
CA TYR A 153 -7.94 -4.89 -6.40
C TYR A 153 -9.03 -5.79 -6.95
N VAL A 154 -9.10 -5.94 -8.29
CA VAL A 154 -10.05 -6.83 -8.95
C VAL A 154 -9.89 -8.26 -8.44
N LYS A 155 -8.64 -8.73 -8.31
CA LYS A 155 -8.35 -10.07 -7.79
C LYS A 155 -8.84 -10.29 -6.38
N VAL A 156 -8.66 -9.30 -5.49
CA VAL A 156 -9.17 -9.38 -4.12
C VAL A 156 -10.70 -9.45 -4.11
N ALA A 157 -11.38 -8.59 -4.88
CA ALA A 157 -12.83 -8.60 -4.96
C ALA A 157 -13.39 -9.94 -5.49
N GLU A 158 -12.74 -10.51 -6.52
CA GLU A 158 -13.09 -11.83 -7.06
C GLU A 158 -13.02 -12.94 -5.99
N VAL A 159 -11.89 -13.02 -5.27
CA VAL A 159 -11.70 -14.07 -4.26
C VAL A 159 -12.64 -13.88 -3.08
N LEU A 160 -12.88 -12.64 -2.68
CA LEU A 160 -13.89 -12.32 -1.67
C LEU A 160 -15.33 -12.57 -2.15
N ASN A 161 -15.54 -12.82 -3.46
CA ASN A 161 -16.85 -12.96 -4.07
C ASN A 161 -17.75 -11.74 -3.78
N VAL A 162 -17.23 -10.54 -4.05
CA VAL A 162 -17.91 -9.26 -3.89
C VAL A 162 -17.83 -8.48 -5.19
N SER A 163 -18.95 -7.84 -5.59
CA SER A 163 -18.91 -6.93 -6.75
C SER A 163 -17.95 -5.76 -6.49
N PRO A 164 -17.09 -5.36 -7.46
CA PRO A 164 -16.23 -4.20 -7.31
C PRO A 164 -16.98 -2.94 -6.85
N THR A 165 -18.20 -2.71 -7.33
CA THR A 165 -19.03 -1.56 -6.93
C THR A 165 -19.51 -1.61 -5.48
N LYS A 166 -19.33 -2.73 -4.79
CA LYS A 166 -19.61 -2.97 -3.38
C LYS A 166 -18.35 -3.06 -2.53
N CYS A 167 -17.19 -2.75 -3.11
CA CYS A 167 -15.91 -2.65 -2.42
C CYS A 167 -15.55 -1.19 -2.17
N LEU A 168 -15.04 -0.91 -0.97
CA LEU A 168 -14.41 0.35 -0.60
C LEU A 168 -12.90 0.10 -0.48
N VAL A 169 -12.09 0.88 -1.18
CA VAL A 169 -10.62 0.82 -1.11
C VAL A 169 -10.12 1.89 -0.16
N ILE A 170 -9.12 1.58 0.66
CA ILE A 170 -8.39 2.57 1.49
C ILE A 170 -6.94 2.63 1.00
N GLU A 171 -6.50 3.83 0.63
CA GLU A 171 -5.24 4.11 -0.06
C GLU A 171 -4.61 5.41 0.41
N ASP A 172 -3.29 5.53 0.22
CA ASP A 172 -2.51 6.73 0.48
C ASP A 172 -1.83 7.30 -0.78
N SER A 173 -1.57 6.44 -1.77
CA SER A 173 -0.78 6.73 -2.97
C SER A 173 -1.62 7.08 -4.19
N PHE A 174 -1.07 7.92 -5.09
CA PHE A 174 -1.75 8.27 -6.33
C PHE A 174 -1.98 7.05 -7.25
N ASN A 175 -0.96 6.20 -7.39
CA ASN A 175 -1.08 5.01 -8.23
C ASN A 175 -2.14 4.04 -7.69
N GLY A 176 -2.23 3.90 -6.38
CA GLY A 176 -3.24 3.07 -5.75
C GLY A 176 -4.65 3.63 -5.85
N VAL A 177 -4.81 4.95 -5.67
CA VAL A 177 -6.11 5.61 -5.88
C VAL A 177 -6.61 5.39 -7.31
N ILE A 178 -5.75 5.58 -8.33
CA ILE A 178 -6.12 5.33 -9.73
C ILE A 178 -6.46 3.86 -9.94
N ALA A 179 -5.70 2.92 -9.36
CA ALA A 179 -5.99 1.49 -9.48
C ALA A 179 -7.37 1.12 -8.89
N GLY A 180 -7.72 1.66 -7.72
CA GLY A 180 -9.02 1.47 -7.09
C GLY A 180 -10.17 2.01 -7.95
N ILE A 181 -10.04 3.23 -8.47
CA ILE A 181 -11.02 3.84 -9.38
C ILE A 181 -11.15 3.01 -10.67
N ALA A 182 -10.02 2.59 -11.26
CA ALA A 182 -10.01 1.76 -12.47
C ALA A 182 -10.65 0.38 -12.24
N ALA A 183 -10.58 -0.15 -11.01
CA ALA A 183 -11.30 -1.35 -10.59
C ALA A 183 -12.81 -1.14 -10.41
N LYS A 184 -13.34 0.08 -10.64
CA LYS A 184 -14.73 0.49 -10.39
C LYS A 184 -15.14 0.40 -8.92
N MET A 185 -14.20 0.59 -8.01
CA MET A 185 -14.43 0.67 -6.57
C MET A 185 -14.49 2.13 -6.12
N LYS A 186 -15.11 2.39 -4.98
CA LYS A 186 -14.99 3.68 -4.30
C LYS A 186 -13.68 3.71 -3.52
N VAL A 187 -13.04 4.88 -3.50
CA VAL A 187 -11.71 5.04 -2.89
C VAL A 187 -11.74 6.11 -1.81
N VAL A 188 -11.35 5.71 -0.62
CA VAL A 188 -10.96 6.58 0.49
C VAL A 188 -9.47 6.82 0.39
N CYS A 189 -9.07 8.07 0.30
CA CYS A 189 -7.68 8.48 0.37
C CYS A 189 -7.35 9.02 1.77
N ILE A 190 -6.35 8.41 2.40
CA ILE A 190 -5.74 8.87 3.65
C ILE A 190 -4.27 9.13 3.32
N PRO A 191 -3.91 10.33 2.85
CA PRO A 191 -2.58 10.60 2.33
C PRO A 191 -1.54 10.52 3.45
N GLU A 192 -0.39 9.98 3.13
CA GLU A 192 0.76 10.05 4.01
C GLU A 192 1.10 11.50 4.36
N LYS A 193 1.53 11.75 5.59
CA LYS A 193 1.96 13.07 6.06
C LYS A 193 3.31 13.42 5.45
N THR A 194 3.32 13.90 4.23
CA THR A 194 4.52 14.36 3.53
C THR A 194 4.65 15.88 3.58
N HIS A 195 5.90 16.37 3.44
CA HIS A 195 6.16 17.82 3.30
C HIS A 195 5.61 18.40 1.99
N PHE A 196 5.25 17.54 1.02
CA PHE A 196 4.78 17.93 -0.31
C PHE A 196 3.52 17.12 -0.66
N PRO A 197 2.33 17.58 -0.20
CA PRO A 197 1.09 16.88 -0.47
C PRO A 197 0.84 16.79 -1.98
N ASN A 198 0.45 15.61 -2.44
CA ASN A 198 0.15 15.36 -3.84
C ASN A 198 -1.28 15.78 -4.18
N GLN A 199 -1.45 16.96 -4.82
CA GLN A 199 -2.76 17.48 -5.23
C GLN A 199 -3.52 16.52 -6.18
N ARG A 200 -2.83 15.60 -6.86
CA ARG A 200 -3.44 14.60 -7.75
C ARG A 200 -4.32 13.61 -6.97
N LEU A 201 -4.12 13.47 -5.66
CA LEU A 201 -4.96 12.62 -4.81
C LEU A 201 -6.42 13.10 -4.74
N ALA A 202 -6.70 14.37 -5.09
CA ALA A 202 -8.05 14.93 -5.12
C ALA A 202 -9.04 14.18 -6.05
N VAL A 203 -8.59 13.22 -6.84
CA VAL A 203 -9.45 12.34 -7.67
C VAL A 203 -10.13 11.22 -6.87
N ALA A 204 -9.71 10.94 -5.64
CA ALA A 204 -10.36 9.95 -4.80
C ALA A 204 -11.79 10.40 -4.43
N ASP A 205 -12.67 9.42 -4.17
CA ASP A 205 -14.08 9.72 -3.82
C ASP A 205 -14.22 10.37 -2.44
N PHE A 206 -13.36 9.98 -1.49
CA PHE A 206 -13.40 10.46 -0.11
C PHE A 206 -11.97 10.74 0.38
N HIS A 207 -11.85 11.74 1.28
CA HIS A 207 -10.56 12.16 1.82
C HIS A 207 -10.65 12.32 3.33
N PHE A 208 -9.70 11.74 4.04
CA PHE A 208 -9.54 11.91 5.48
C PHE A 208 -8.07 12.20 5.80
N GLU A 209 -7.82 12.90 6.89
CA GLU A 209 -6.45 13.17 7.32
C GLU A 209 -5.83 11.96 8.02
N THR A 210 -6.65 11.16 8.69
CA THR A 210 -6.21 9.98 9.44
C THR A 210 -7.22 8.84 9.35
N MET A 211 -6.75 7.62 9.68
CA MET A 211 -7.65 6.47 9.82
C MET A 211 -8.68 6.67 10.95
N ASN A 212 -8.35 7.44 11.98
CA ASN A 212 -9.31 7.78 13.03
C ASN A 212 -10.46 8.65 12.52
N ASP A 213 -10.17 9.61 11.63
CA ASP A 213 -11.22 10.48 11.05
C ASP A 213 -12.15 9.64 10.15
N PHE A 214 -11.57 8.72 9.37
CA PHE A 214 -12.36 7.75 8.61
C PHE A 214 -13.22 6.88 9.52
N LEU A 215 -12.66 6.36 10.61
CA LEU A 215 -13.40 5.52 11.57
C LEU A 215 -14.58 6.28 12.18
N LEU A 216 -14.38 7.54 12.58
CA LEU A 216 -15.46 8.38 13.13
C LEU A 216 -16.60 8.56 12.11
N GLU A 217 -16.26 8.87 10.86
CA GLU A 217 -17.23 9.03 9.77
C GLU A 217 -18.10 7.79 9.54
N ILE A 218 -17.53 6.57 9.65
CA ILE A 218 -18.29 5.34 9.39
C ILE A 218 -19.01 4.76 10.61
N GLN A 219 -18.81 5.35 11.78
CA GLN A 219 -19.50 4.97 13.01
C GLN A 219 -20.88 5.63 13.15
N ASP A 220 -21.03 6.80 12.53
CA ASP A 220 -22.29 7.57 12.49
C ASP A 220 -23.26 6.96 11.48
#